data_7418d2d9266657d5f8be8ecbf70a9ad2
#
_entry.id   7418d2d9266657d5f8be8ecbf70a9ad2
#
_cell.length_a   1.000
_cell.length_b   1.000
_cell.length_c   1.000
_cell.angle_alpha   90.00
_cell.angle_beta   90.00
_cell.angle_gamma   90.00
#
_symmetry.space_group_name_H-M   'P 1'
#
loop_
_entity.id
_entity.type
_entity.pdbx_description
1 polymer ?
#
loop_
_entity_poly.entity_id
_entity_poly.type
_entity_poly.pdbx_seq_one_letter_code
_entity_poly.pdbx_strand_id
1 'polypeptide(L)'
;MTKTVLCYGDSLTWGYDADTIGRHAYENRWPSVLQATLGSEARVIAEGLNGRTTAFDDHLADCDRNGARILPTVLQTHAPLDLVILLLGTNDMKPVVAGSAFAACQGIGRLVRLIRNHAWPFEFDGPEILIVAPPAICATGNAPFAASFPGGIEESAKLATLYRDLADELGCGFFDGNSVARTTPIDGIHLDAENTRALGRGLEPIVRMMLGL
;
A
#
# COMPACT_ATOMS: atom_id res chain seq x y z
N MET A 1 -23.41 -0.09 11.91
CA MET A 1 -22.61 1.15 11.90
C MET A 1 -21.75 1.17 10.65
N THR A 2 -21.50 2.32 10.05
CA THR A 2 -20.59 2.46 8.91
C THR A 2 -19.18 2.07 9.34
N LYS A 3 -18.53 1.18 8.60
CA LYS A 3 -17.16 0.73 8.85
C LYS A 3 -16.14 1.78 8.41
N THR A 4 -14.96 1.82 9.04
CA THR A 4 -13.88 2.73 8.67
C THR A 4 -12.64 1.97 8.20
N VAL A 5 -12.23 2.22 6.96
CA VAL A 5 -11.09 1.56 6.31
C VAL A 5 -9.98 2.59 6.07
N LEU A 6 -8.79 2.34 6.59
CA LEU A 6 -7.59 3.13 6.33
C LEU A 6 -6.75 2.47 5.22
N CYS A 7 -6.53 3.15 4.11
CA CYS A 7 -5.63 2.73 3.04
C CYS A 7 -4.28 3.41 3.22
N TYR A 8 -3.32 2.72 3.83
CA TYR A 8 -1.99 3.25 4.12
C TYR A 8 -0.98 2.76 3.07
N GLY A 9 -0.45 3.70 2.26
CA GLY A 9 0.40 3.35 1.14
C GLY A 9 1.26 4.49 0.61
N ASP A 10 1.87 4.23 -0.52
CA ASP A 10 2.78 5.15 -1.23
C ASP A 10 2.09 5.89 -2.40
N SER A 11 2.85 6.13 -3.47
CA SER A 11 2.36 6.77 -4.70
C SER A 11 1.25 5.97 -5.40
N LEU A 12 1.22 4.66 -5.27
CA LEU A 12 0.14 3.82 -5.82
C LEU A 12 -1.20 4.13 -5.11
N THR A 13 -1.16 4.41 -3.82
CA THR A 13 -2.33 4.80 -3.02
C THR A 13 -2.67 6.29 -3.20
N TRP A 14 -1.66 7.14 -3.31
CA TRP A 14 -1.85 8.56 -3.63
C TRP A 14 -2.48 8.75 -5.02
N GLY A 15 -2.17 7.84 -5.95
CA GLY A 15 -2.68 7.82 -7.31
C GLY A 15 -1.78 8.61 -8.27
N TYR A 16 -0.46 8.39 -8.22
CA TYR A 16 0.47 9.01 -9.17
C TYR A 16 0.19 8.51 -10.59
N ASP A 17 0.12 9.45 -11.53
CA ASP A 17 -0.08 9.21 -12.95
C ASP A 17 1.23 9.48 -13.70
N ALA A 18 1.86 8.43 -14.22
CA ALA A 18 3.12 8.50 -14.93
C ALA A 18 3.01 9.18 -16.31
N ASP A 19 1.82 9.14 -16.94
CA ASP A 19 1.59 9.74 -18.25
C ASP A 19 1.53 11.28 -18.17
N THR A 20 0.84 11.80 -17.18
CA THR A 20 0.68 13.25 -16.99
C THR A 20 1.70 13.85 -16.02
N ILE A 21 2.55 13.03 -15.39
CA ILE A 21 3.47 13.43 -14.29
C ILE A 21 2.68 14.15 -13.19
N GLY A 22 1.51 13.59 -12.86
CA GLY A 22 0.53 14.23 -11.99
C GLY A 22 -0.17 13.25 -11.06
N ARG A 23 -1.45 13.48 -10.87
CA ARG A 23 -2.30 12.65 -10.05
C ARG A 23 -3.54 12.24 -10.81
N HIS A 24 -3.88 10.94 -10.81
CA HIS A 24 -5.13 10.47 -11.41
C HIS A 24 -6.35 11.24 -10.89
N ALA A 25 -7.35 11.40 -11.74
CA ALA A 25 -8.65 11.90 -11.33
C ALA A 25 -9.16 11.10 -10.12
N TYR A 26 -9.88 11.75 -9.22
CA TYR A 26 -10.27 11.18 -7.93
C TYR A 26 -10.96 9.82 -8.07
N GLU A 27 -11.90 9.73 -9.01
CA GLU A 27 -12.69 8.52 -9.29
C GLU A 27 -11.88 7.35 -9.86
N ASN A 28 -10.66 7.59 -10.33
CA ASN A 28 -9.78 6.56 -10.86
C ASN A 28 -8.86 5.95 -9.80
N ARG A 29 -8.62 6.64 -8.67
CA ARG A 29 -7.72 6.16 -7.62
C ARG A 29 -8.32 4.94 -6.94
N TRP A 30 -7.53 3.91 -6.69
CA TRP A 30 -8.04 2.67 -6.13
C TRP A 30 -8.80 2.81 -4.78
N PRO A 31 -8.40 3.72 -3.85
CA PRO A 31 -9.20 3.92 -2.62
C PRO A 31 -10.57 4.53 -2.90
N SER A 32 -10.66 5.42 -3.90
CA SER A 32 -11.93 6.03 -4.31
C SER A 32 -12.84 5.03 -5.01
N VAL A 33 -12.26 4.14 -5.81
CA VAL A 33 -13.00 3.04 -6.45
C VAL A 33 -13.53 2.07 -5.39
N LEU A 34 -12.69 1.68 -4.41
CA LEU A 34 -13.10 0.86 -3.28
C LEU A 34 -14.23 1.54 -2.48
N GLN A 35 -14.12 2.84 -2.21
CA GLN A 35 -15.19 3.62 -1.56
C GLN A 35 -16.50 3.53 -2.36
N ALA A 36 -16.43 3.68 -3.68
CA ALA A 36 -17.62 3.64 -4.54
C ALA A 36 -18.29 2.26 -4.52
N THR A 37 -17.51 1.16 -4.48
CA THR A 37 -18.05 -0.20 -4.42
C THR A 37 -18.62 -0.57 -3.05
N LEU A 38 -18.06 -0.05 -1.97
CA LEU A 38 -18.57 -0.27 -0.60
C LEU A 38 -19.76 0.65 -0.27
N GLY A 39 -19.94 1.74 -1.01
CA GLY A 39 -21.07 2.67 -0.81
C GLY A 39 -21.10 3.28 0.58
N SER A 40 -22.27 3.29 1.21
CA SER A 40 -22.49 3.84 2.56
C SER A 40 -22.13 2.86 3.69
N GLU A 41 -21.79 1.60 3.36
CA GLU A 41 -21.47 0.57 4.36
C GLU A 41 -20.09 0.82 4.99
N ALA A 42 -19.17 1.45 4.23
CA ALA A 42 -17.85 1.82 4.75
C ALA A 42 -17.44 3.22 4.31
N ARG A 43 -16.58 3.86 5.13
CA ARG A 43 -15.82 5.06 4.83
C ARG A 43 -14.37 4.67 4.56
N VAL A 44 -13.84 5.00 3.38
CA VAL A 44 -12.45 4.72 2.98
C VAL A 44 -11.61 5.98 3.12
N ILE A 45 -10.52 5.90 3.89
CA ILE A 45 -9.57 6.99 4.13
C ILE A 45 -8.28 6.67 3.37
N ALA A 46 -7.91 7.53 2.44
CA ALA A 46 -6.70 7.36 1.63
C ALA A 46 -5.51 8.12 2.24
N GLU A 47 -4.55 7.40 2.78
CA GLU A 47 -3.29 7.90 3.35
C GLU A 47 -2.12 7.48 2.44
N GLY A 48 -2.12 7.97 1.20
CA GLY A 48 -1.04 7.80 0.23
C GLY A 48 -0.02 8.93 0.31
N LEU A 49 1.27 8.59 0.37
CA LEU A 49 2.38 9.55 0.29
C LEU A 49 3.41 9.06 -0.74
N ASN A 50 3.67 9.87 -1.77
CA ASN A 50 4.65 9.53 -2.80
C ASN A 50 6.02 9.21 -2.18
N GLY A 51 6.58 8.05 -2.53
CA GLY A 51 7.87 7.62 -2.02
C GLY A 51 7.83 7.01 -0.62
N ARG A 52 6.67 6.84 0.03
CA ARG A 52 6.61 6.20 1.35
C ARG A 52 7.20 4.81 1.30
N THR A 53 8.11 4.54 2.23
CA THR A 53 8.72 3.25 2.50
C THR A 53 7.93 2.49 3.56
N THR A 54 8.26 1.24 3.80
CA THR A 54 7.67 0.49 4.92
C THR A 54 8.17 1.02 6.28
N ALA A 55 9.48 0.90 6.56
CA ALA A 55 10.07 1.24 7.85
C ALA A 55 11.48 1.82 7.74
N PHE A 56 11.87 2.30 6.56
CA PHE A 56 13.22 2.79 6.26
C PHE A 56 13.21 4.28 5.96
N ASP A 57 14.31 4.95 6.27
CA ASP A 57 14.48 6.35 5.96
C ASP A 57 14.91 6.54 4.50
N ASP A 58 14.31 7.50 3.82
CA ASP A 58 14.79 8.02 2.55
C ASP A 58 15.44 9.37 2.79
N HIS A 59 16.76 9.37 2.95
CA HIS A 59 17.54 10.57 3.28
C HIS A 59 17.62 11.61 2.14
N LEU A 60 17.11 11.25 0.95
CA LEU A 60 17.07 12.17 -0.18
C LEU A 60 15.67 12.85 -0.32
N ALA A 61 14.73 12.47 0.53
CA ALA A 61 13.38 13.01 0.49
C ALA A 61 13.29 14.37 1.21
N ASP A 62 12.39 15.21 0.72
CA ASP A 62 12.07 16.53 1.27
C ASP A 62 11.06 16.49 2.44
N CYS A 63 10.52 15.31 2.76
CA CYS A 63 9.65 15.08 3.90
C CYS A 63 9.89 13.67 4.48
N ASP A 64 9.39 13.40 5.67
CA ASP A 64 9.49 12.06 6.27
C ASP A 64 8.67 11.06 5.48
N ARG A 65 9.34 10.05 4.91
CA ARG A 65 8.73 8.96 4.14
C ARG A 65 8.76 7.62 4.85
N ASN A 66 9.31 7.56 6.06
CA ASN A 66 9.32 6.34 6.86
C ASN A 66 7.92 6.01 7.37
N GLY A 67 7.31 4.98 6.77
CA GLY A 67 5.95 4.57 7.10
C GLY A 67 5.79 4.18 8.56
N ALA A 68 6.77 3.50 9.15
CA ALA A 68 6.70 3.10 10.55
C ALA A 68 6.76 4.28 11.54
N ARG A 69 7.39 5.40 11.15
CA ARG A 69 7.45 6.59 11.99
C ARG A 69 6.15 7.39 11.96
N ILE A 70 5.51 7.46 10.80
CA ILE A 70 4.29 8.26 10.58
C ILE A 70 3.04 7.52 11.05
N LEU A 71 3.00 6.19 10.88
CA LEU A 71 1.81 5.36 11.11
C LEU A 71 1.13 5.58 12.46
N PRO A 72 1.84 5.64 13.62
CA PRO A 72 1.18 5.84 14.91
C PRO A 72 0.35 7.12 14.98
N THR A 73 0.84 8.21 14.39
CA THR A 73 0.10 9.50 14.32
C THR A 73 -1.14 9.35 13.44
N VAL A 74 -1.03 8.67 12.30
CA VAL A 74 -2.17 8.42 11.39
C VAL A 74 -3.24 7.55 12.05
N LEU A 75 -2.83 6.48 12.75
CA LEU A 75 -3.75 5.62 13.49
C LEU A 75 -4.53 6.43 14.54
N GLN A 76 -3.83 7.24 15.33
CA GLN A 76 -4.46 8.08 16.35
C GLN A 76 -5.41 9.11 15.76
N THR A 77 -5.05 9.69 14.59
CA THR A 77 -5.86 10.71 13.91
C THR A 77 -7.19 10.15 13.40
N HIS A 78 -7.19 8.90 12.92
CA HIS A 78 -8.34 8.30 12.25
C HIS A 78 -9.10 7.27 13.10
N ALA A 79 -8.66 7.00 14.32
CA ALA A 79 -9.37 6.08 15.23
C ALA A 79 -10.83 6.52 15.49
N PRO A 80 -11.79 5.58 15.62
CA PRO A 80 -11.62 4.13 15.50
C PRO A 80 -11.57 3.64 14.06
N LEU A 81 -10.81 2.56 13.82
CA LEU A 81 -10.64 1.94 12.50
C LEU A 81 -11.10 0.48 12.55
N ASP A 82 -11.87 0.02 11.57
CA ASP A 82 -12.27 -1.39 11.44
C ASP A 82 -11.26 -2.20 10.63
N LEU A 83 -10.57 -1.58 9.65
CA LEU A 83 -9.59 -2.24 8.78
C LEU A 83 -8.46 -1.27 8.41
N VAL A 84 -7.22 -1.76 8.44
CA VAL A 84 -6.05 -1.09 7.84
C VAL A 84 -5.53 -1.92 6.67
N ILE A 85 -5.50 -1.31 5.48
CA ILE A 85 -4.92 -1.89 4.27
C ILE A 85 -3.51 -1.32 4.11
N LEU A 86 -2.49 -2.19 4.12
CA LEU A 86 -1.08 -1.85 3.93
C LEU A 86 -0.68 -2.17 2.48
N LEU A 87 -0.51 -1.16 1.63
CA LEU A 87 0.01 -1.28 0.28
C LEU A 87 1.33 -0.51 0.17
N LEU A 88 2.43 -1.14 0.53
CA LEU A 88 3.78 -0.57 0.58
C LEU A 88 4.82 -1.62 0.18
N GLY A 89 6.05 -1.17 -0.07
CA GLY A 89 7.21 -2.01 -0.37
C GLY A 89 7.88 -1.66 -1.69
N THR A 90 7.19 -1.01 -2.62
CA THR A 90 7.78 -0.61 -3.90
C THR A 90 9.00 0.28 -3.72
N ASN A 91 8.92 1.29 -2.84
CA ASN A 91 10.03 2.22 -2.61
C ASN A 91 11.20 1.59 -1.85
N ASP A 92 10.95 0.53 -1.13
CA ASP A 92 11.97 -0.26 -0.42
C ASP A 92 12.92 -0.99 -1.39
N MET A 93 12.51 -1.17 -2.65
CA MET A 93 13.36 -1.76 -3.70
C MET A 93 14.51 -0.84 -4.14
N LYS A 94 14.47 0.46 -3.80
CA LYS A 94 15.58 1.38 -4.07
C LYS A 94 16.78 1.01 -3.22
N PRO A 95 17.99 0.81 -3.78
CA PRO A 95 19.19 0.49 -2.99
C PRO A 95 19.56 1.54 -1.94
N VAL A 96 19.21 2.81 -2.19
CA VAL A 96 19.41 3.91 -1.21
C VAL A 96 18.48 3.82 0.00
N VAL A 97 17.45 2.96 -0.07
CA VAL A 97 16.50 2.70 1.02
C VAL A 97 16.83 1.35 1.66
N ALA A 98 16.52 0.25 0.99
CA ALA A 98 16.75 -1.10 1.50
C ALA A 98 17.20 -2.10 0.41
N GLY A 99 16.74 -1.92 -0.84
CA GLY A 99 17.17 -2.67 -2.00
C GLY A 99 16.72 -4.14 -2.06
N SER A 100 15.77 -4.58 -1.21
CA SER A 100 15.35 -5.99 -1.21
C SER A 100 13.90 -6.20 -0.75
N ALA A 101 13.27 -7.22 -1.34
CA ALA A 101 11.94 -7.68 -0.95
C ALA A 101 11.89 -8.21 0.48
N PHE A 102 12.96 -8.85 0.94
CA PHE A 102 13.03 -9.34 2.31
C PHE A 102 13.01 -8.20 3.33
N ALA A 103 13.76 -7.13 3.09
CA ALA A 103 13.73 -5.95 3.96
C ALA A 103 12.33 -5.28 3.96
N ALA A 104 11.70 -5.14 2.79
CA ALA A 104 10.33 -4.63 2.70
C ALA A 104 9.34 -5.51 3.51
N CYS A 105 9.48 -6.83 3.43
CA CYS A 105 8.67 -7.78 4.21
C CYS A 105 8.85 -7.58 5.72
N GLN A 106 10.10 -7.43 6.19
CA GLN A 106 10.36 -7.10 7.60
C GLN A 106 9.74 -5.76 7.99
N GLY A 107 9.78 -4.78 7.10
CA GLY A 107 9.13 -3.48 7.28
C GLY A 107 7.62 -3.59 7.42
N ILE A 108 6.93 -4.37 6.57
CA ILE A 108 5.50 -4.68 6.72
C ILE A 108 5.23 -5.34 8.07
N GLY A 109 6.02 -6.33 8.47
CA GLY A 109 5.91 -6.95 9.80
C GLY A 109 6.06 -5.94 10.95
N ARG A 110 6.91 -4.91 10.77
CA ARG A 110 7.01 -3.80 11.73
C ARG A 110 5.72 -2.98 11.78
N LEU A 111 5.12 -2.66 10.62
CA LEU A 111 3.86 -1.91 10.55
C LEU A 111 2.71 -2.68 11.23
N VAL A 112 2.58 -3.97 10.96
CA VAL A 112 1.58 -4.84 11.62
C VAL A 112 1.74 -4.80 13.15
N ARG A 113 2.98 -4.93 13.66
CA ARG A 113 3.24 -4.84 15.10
C ARG A 113 2.90 -3.46 15.68
N LEU A 114 3.13 -2.38 14.93
CA LEU A 114 2.74 -1.03 15.35
C LEU A 114 1.21 -0.89 15.47
N ILE A 115 0.45 -1.43 14.51
CA ILE A 115 -1.02 -1.39 14.55
C ILE A 115 -1.54 -2.20 15.75
N ARG A 116 -1.05 -3.40 15.96
CA ARG A 116 -1.51 -4.28 17.02
C ARG A 116 -1.19 -3.78 18.43
N ASN A 117 -0.04 -3.14 18.58
CA ASN A 117 0.41 -2.60 19.88
C ASN A 117 0.07 -1.11 20.04
N HIS A 118 -0.75 -0.55 19.16
CA HIS A 118 -1.18 0.84 19.27
C HIS A 118 -2.07 1.02 20.50
N ALA A 119 -1.86 2.09 21.26
CA ALA A 119 -2.73 2.44 22.36
C ALA A 119 -4.03 3.06 21.82
N TRP A 120 -4.97 2.19 21.45
CA TRP A 120 -6.25 2.63 20.90
C TRP A 120 -7.04 3.42 21.94
N PRO A 121 -7.68 4.54 21.53
CA PRO A 121 -8.58 5.26 22.42
C PRO A 121 -9.86 4.43 22.64
N PHE A 122 -10.42 4.51 23.85
CA PHE A 122 -11.61 3.77 24.26
C PHE A 122 -11.39 2.25 24.36
N GLU A 123 -12.43 1.50 24.74
CA GLU A 123 -12.46 0.03 24.69
C GLU A 123 -12.64 -0.41 23.23
N PHE A 124 -11.51 -0.60 22.53
CA PHE A 124 -11.48 -0.98 21.12
C PHE A 124 -10.36 -2.01 20.90
N ASP A 125 -10.71 -3.14 20.28
CA ASP A 125 -9.80 -4.28 20.09
C ASP A 125 -8.76 -4.06 18.96
N GLY A 126 -8.82 -2.91 18.28
CA GLY A 126 -8.01 -2.59 17.11
C GLY A 126 -8.60 -3.11 15.79
N PRO A 127 -8.08 -2.63 14.66
CA PRO A 127 -8.58 -3.00 13.34
C PRO A 127 -8.07 -4.37 12.88
N GLU A 128 -8.81 -5.00 11.98
CA GLU A 128 -8.27 -6.02 11.09
C GLU A 128 -7.16 -5.43 10.19
N ILE A 129 -6.26 -6.28 9.71
CA ILE A 129 -5.12 -5.84 8.87
C ILE A 129 -5.11 -6.64 7.58
N LEU A 130 -5.10 -5.94 6.44
CA LEU A 130 -4.92 -6.51 5.11
C LEU A 130 -3.56 -6.11 4.55
N ILE A 131 -2.70 -7.08 4.29
CA ILE A 131 -1.41 -6.89 3.62
C ILE A 131 -1.63 -7.07 2.12
N VAL A 132 -1.31 -6.04 1.34
CA VAL A 132 -1.40 -6.07 -0.12
C VAL A 132 -0.01 -6.02 -0.73
N ALA A 133 0.35 -7.07 -1.47
CA ALA A 133 1.56 -7.04 -2.28
C ALA A 133 1.35 -6.08 -3.47
N PRO A 134 2.20 -5.06 -3.64
CA PRO A 134 2.09 -4.16 -4.78
C PRO A 134 2.33 -4.89 -6.10
N PRO A 135 1.72 -4.45 -7.21
CA PRO A 135 2.10 -4.91 -8.54
C PRO A 135 3.60 -4.77 -8.79
N ALA A 136 4.20 -5.80 -9.38
CA ALA A 136 5.64 -5.88 -9.58
C ALA A 136 6.13 -4.77 -10.55
N ILE A 137 7.34 -4.31 -10.31
CA ILE A 137 8.07 -3.38 -11.17
C ILE A 137 8.26 -4.03 -12.54
N CYS A 138 8.04 -3.29 -13.62
CA CYS A 138 8.29 -3.77 -14.97
C CYS A 138 9.41 -2.98 -15.66
N ALA A 139 9.86 -3.48 -16.80
CA ALA A 139 10.86 -2.82 -17.61
C ALA A 139 10.33 -1.47 -18.15
N THR A 140 11.18 -0.45 -18.14
CA THR A 140 10.85 0.89 -18.65
C THR A 140 12.00 1.47 -19.45
N GLY A 141 11.64 2.31 -20.47
CA GLY A 141 12.60 3.17 -21.17
C GLY A 141 12.92 4.48 -20.43
N ASN A 142 12.29 4.73 -19.29
CA ASN A 142 12.56 5.91 -18.47
C ASN A 142 13.85 5.72 -17.67
N ALA A 143 14.96 6.27 -18.18
CA ALA A 143 16.29 6.05 -17.61
C ALA A 143 16.43 6.48 -16.13
N PRO A 144 15.88 7.63 -15.66
CA PRO A 144 15.88 7.98 -14.25
C PRO A 144 15.19 6.95 -13.33
N PHE A 145 14.01 6.45 -13.74
CA PHE A 145 13.31 5.43 -12.97
C PHE A 145 14.05 4.08 -12.98
N ALA A 146 14.53 3.63 -14.15
CA ALA A 146 15.33 2.42 -14.26
C ALA A 146 16.59 2.48 -13.39
N ALA A 147 17.27 3.61 -13.35
CA ALA A 147 18.47 3.83 -12.52
C ALA A 147 18.14 3.89 -11.01
N SER A 148 16.92 4.27 -10.62
CA SER A 148 16.50 4.33 -9.23
C SER A 148 16.19 2.97 -8.63
N PHE A 149 15.89 1.94 -9.46
CA PHE A 149 15.45 0.62 -9.04
C PHE A 149 16.28 -0.53 -9.67
N PRO A 150 17.64 -0.48 -9.63
CA PRO A 150 18.44 -1.57 -10.17
C PRO A 150 18.13 -2.87 -9.40
N GLY A 151 17.83 -3.96 -10.13
CA GLY A 151 17.37 -5.23 -9.54
C GLY A 151 15.94 -5.23 -9.01
N GLY A 152 15.22 -4.10 -9.14
CA GLY A 152 13.87 -3.94 -8.59
C GLY A 152 12.82 -4.83 -9.23
N ILE A 153 13.01 -5.22 -10.51
CA ILE A 153 12.10 -6.14 -11.20
C ILE A 153 12.12 -7.51 -10.51
N GLU A 154 13.29 -8.07 -10.30
CA GLU A 154 13.49 -9.38 -9.67
C GLU A 154 13.11 -9.37 -8.20
N GLU A 155 13.43 -8.29 -7.48
CA GLU A 155 13.08 -8.17 -6.07
C GLU A 155 11.58 -7.98 -5.88
N SER A 156 10.93 -7.07 -6.62
CA SER A 156 9.48 -6.84 -6.49
C SER A 156 8.63 -8.08 -6.82
N ALA A 157 9.10 -8.93 -7.73
CA ALA A 157 8.42 -10.18 -8.04
C ALA A 157 8.36 -11.18 -6.87
N LYS A 158 9.21 -11.03 -5.85
CA LYS A 158 9.23 -11.88 -4.63
C LYS A 158 8.22 -11.42 -3.58
N LEU A 159 7.74 -10.18 -3.66
CA LEU A 159 6.92 -9.58 -2.61
C LEU A 159 5.63 -10.35 -2.35
N ALA A 160 4.95 -10.83 -3.39
CA ALA A 160 3.69 -11.56 -3.23
C ALA A 160 3.85 -12.83 -2.38
N THR A 161 4.92 -13.60 -2.59
CA THR A 161 5.20 -14.80 -1.79
C THR A 161 5.57 -14.44 -0.36
N LEU A 162 6.50 -13.50 -0.18
CA LEU A 162 6.96 -13.09 1.16
C LEU A 162 5.84 -12.49 1.99
N TYR A 163 4.97 -11.68 1.38
CA TYR A 163 3.86 -11.04 2.09
C TYR A 163 2.74 -12.02 2.43
N ARG A 164 2.50 -13.03 1.59
CA ARG A 164 1.57 -14.12 1.89
C ARG A 164 2.03 -14.89 3.12
N ASP A 165 3.29 -15.36 3.09
CA ASP A 165 3.87 -16.12 4.20
C ASP A 165 3.84 -15.32 5.50
N LEU A 166 4.17 -14.02 5.44
CA LEU A 166 4.09 -13.12 6.57
C LEU A 166 2.65 -12.92 7.07
N ALA A 167 1.68 -12.79 6.16
CA ALA A 167 0.28 -12.63 6.51
C ALA A 167 -0.26 -13.88 7.22
N ASP A 168 0.09 -15.07 6.72
CA ASP A 168 -0.25 -16.35 7.35
C ASP A 168 0.38 -16.47 8.75
N GLU A 169 1.67 -16.14 8.89
CA GLU A 169 2.37 -16.15 10.18
C GLU A 169 1.71 -15.20 11.20
N LEU A 170 1.34 -14.01 10.75
CA LEU A 170 0.77 -12.98 11.61
C LEU A 170 -0.77 -13.04 11.72
N GLY A 171 -1.47 -13.95 11.03
CA GLY A 171 -2.93 -13.98 11.02
C GLY A 171 -3.55 -12.68 10.48
N CYS A 172 -3.03 -12.18 9.37
CA CYS A 172 -3.54 -11.03 8.62
C CYS A 172 -4.21 -11.48 7.34
N GLY A 173 -5.10 -10.64 6.78
CA GLY A 173 -5.55 -10.82 5.40
C GLY A 173 -4.39 -10.60 4.41
N PHE A 174 -4.46 -11.26 3.25
CA PHE A 174 -3.50 -11.08 2.17
C PHE A 174 -4.20 -10.89 0.83
N PHE A 175 -3.67 -9.98 0.01
CA PHE A 175 -4.09 -9.80 -1.38
C PHE A 175 -2.88 -9.57 -2.29
N ASP A 176 -2.82 -10.32 -3.40
CA ASP A 176 -1.78 -10.12 -4.42
C ASP A 176 -2.27 -9.11 -5.47
N GLY A 177 -1.74 -7.90 -5.46
CA GLY A 177 -2.04 -6.86 -6.43
C GLY A 177 -1.75 -7.25 -7.88
N ASN A 178 -0.78 -8.18 -8.09
CA ASN A 178 -0.45 -8.70 -9.43
C ASN A 178 -1.59 -9.52 -10.05
N SER A 179 -2.52 -10.02 -9.24
CA SER A 179 -3.67 -10.80 -9.75
C SER A 179 -4.63 -9.96 -10.59
N VAL A 180 -4.64 -8.63 -10.39
CA VAL A 180 -5.64 -7.73 -11.01
C VAL A 180 -5.04 -6.51 -11.70
N ALA A 181 -3.78 -6.15 -11.42
CA ALA A 181 -3.16 -4.93 -11.94
C ALA A 181 -1.71 -5.15 -12.38
N ARG A 182 -1.23 -4.29 -13.26
CA ARG A 182 0.15 -4.26 -13.77
C ARG A 182 0.67 -2.83 -13.77
N THR A 183 1.95 -2.67 -13.50
CA THR A 183 2.64 -1.39 -13.65
C THR A 183 2.74 -0.98 -15.11
N THR A 184 2.73 0.33 -15.39
CA THR A 184 2.89 0.86 -16.75
C THR A 184 4.36 0.90 -17.15
N PRO A 185 4.72 0.58 -18.40
CA PRO A 185 6.10 0.69 -18.89
C PRO A 185 6.57 2.16 -19.05
N ILE A 186 5.70 3.16 -18.86
CA ILE A 186 6.07 4.58 -18.93
C ILE A 186 7.18 4.88 -17.93
N ASP A 187 7.05 4.37 -16.68
CA ASP A 187 8.09 4.50 -15.65
C ASP A 187 8.44 3.18 -14.97
N GLY A 188 7.72 2.12 -15.24
CA GLY A 188 7.96 0.78 -14.69
C GLY A 188 7.38 0.54 -13.30
N ILE A 189 6.83 1.56 -12.64
CA ILE A 189 6.48 1.58 -11.22
C ILE A 189 4.99 1.81 -10.99
N HIS A 190 4.42 2.83 -11.65
CA HIS A 190 3.07 3.29 -11.35
C HIS A 190 2.01 2.55 -12.17
N LEU A 191 0.78 2.70 -11.78
CA LEU A 191 -0.38 2.15 -12.48
C LEU A 191 -0.98 3.22 -13.40
N ASP A 192 -1.49 2.80 -14.56
CA ASP A 192 -2.37 3.64 -15.35
C ASP A 192 -3.79 3.69 -14.72
N ALA A 193 -4.67 4.51 -15.30
CA ALA A 193 -6.02 4.69 -14.79
C ALA A 193 -6.85 3.40 -14.78
N GLU A 194 -6.63 2.48 -15.70
CA GLU A 194 -7.32 1.20 -15.75
C GLU A 194 -6.86 0.27 -14.64
N ASN A 195 -5.53 0.14 -14.47
CA ASN A 195 -4.94 -0.75 -13.48
C ASN A 195 -5.17 -0.25 -12.04
N THR A 196 -5.16 1.07 -11.79
CA THR A 196 -5.52 1.56 -10.44
C THR A 196 -7.00 1.30 -10.13
N ARG A 197 -7.92 1.45 -11.11
CA ARG A 197 -9.32 1.06 -10.92
C ARG A 197 -9.49 -0.45 -10.72
N ALA A 198 -8.75 -1.27 -11.47
CA ALA A 198 -8.80 -2.73 -11.34
C ALA A 198 -8.35 -3.17 -9.93
N LEU A 199 -7.32 -2.54 -9.37
CA LEU A 199 -6.88 -2.79 -8.00
C LEU A 199 -7.98 -2.47 -6.98
N GLY A 200 -8.66 -1.33 -7.11
CA GLY A 200 -9.75 -0.95 -6.22
C GLY A 200 -10.94 -1.93 -6.26
N ARG A 201 -11.33 -2.36 -7.47
CA ARG A 201 -12.38 -3.38 -7.65
C ARG A 201 -11.94 -4.75 -7.14
N GLY A 202 -10.69 -5.13 -7.37
CA GLY A 202 -10.16 -6.43 -6.93
C GLY A 202 -10.08 -6.57 -5.42
N LEU A 203 -9.89 -5.48 -4.69
CA LEU A 203 -9.84 -5.46 -3.23
C LEU A 203 -11.23 -5.58 -2.58
N GLU A 204 -12.31 -5.20 -3.28
CA GLU A 204 -13.65 -5.15 -2.70
C GLU A 204 -14.11 -6.47 -2.06
N PRO A 205 -13.99 -7.65 -2.71
CA PRO A 205 -14.49 -8.89 -2.12
C PRO A 205 -13.82 -9.28 -0.80
N ILE A 206 -12.49 -9.13 -0.72
CA ILE A 206 -11.74 -9.45 0.51
C ILE A 206 -12.03 -8.42 1.61
N VAL A 207 -12.17 -7.15 1.26
CA VAL A 207 -12.52 -6.09 2.22
C VAL A 207 -13.91 -6.33 2.80
N ARG A 208 -14.92 -6.67 1.97
CA ARG A 208 -16.25 -7.04 2.46
C ARG A 208 -16.20 -8.22 3.42
N MET A 209 -15.51 -9.29 3.03
CA MET A 209 -15.35 -10.47 3.87
C MET A 209 -14.75 -10.12 5.24
N MET A 210 -13.67 -9.33 5.28
CA MET A 210 -12.99 -8.95 6.52
C MET A 210 -13.83 -8.02 7.41
N LEU A 211 -14.69 -7.20 6.81
CA LEU A 211 -15.58 -6.30 7.54
C LEU A 211 -16.92 -6.92 7.95
N GLY A 212 -17.23 -8.12 7.45
CA GLY A 212 -18.51 -8.80 7.67
C GLY A 212 -19.68 -8.10 6.96
N LEU A 213 -19.44 -7.58 5.73
CA LEU A 213 -20.40 -6.87 4.89
C LEU A 213 -20.97 -7.76 3.78
#